data_0db5bc20c8f7fa2b7e5395112496baac
#
_entry.id   0db5bc20c8f7fa2b7e5395112496baac
#
_cell.length_a   1.000
_cell.length_b   1.000
_cell.length_c   1.000
_cell.angle_alpha   90.00
_cell.angle_beta   90.00
_cell.angle_gamma   90.00
#
_symmetry.space_group_name_H-M   'P 1'
#
loop_
_entity.id
_entity.type
_entity.pdbx_description
1 polymer ?
#
loop_
_entity_poly.entity_id
_entity_poly.type
_entity_poly.pdbx_seq_one_letter_code
_entity_poly.pdbx_strand_id
1 'polypeptide(L)'
;EQNLKSVITCDLDGKIETFSEGAQQLFGYTEEEIIGKGRVSDFSAGQIVLGHVVNWLAESVEKGKWEGNTVFLHKDGTEMPCKIKITPTKDKEGNHVGYCGVTSPLSDKSADEVRPKISFGTKLFSWMVIMRLPFLTATVVPILLGAAVASRFVELDWFYFTLTMLGGFLLHIGTNTSNDYYDHTSGTDEANYNYMVPFSGGSRSIQMGLISAKGMLNVAIITFALSAIVGIPLIYKAGINILYLGIVGFLSGLFYTAPPFRFASRKGMGELLIGLNFGPLMVAGSFLVQTSGDTTHIMDAALAGIPI
;
A
#
# COMPACT_ATOMS: atom_id res chain seq x y z
N GLU A 1 -9.84 28.14 -30.97
CA GLU A 1 -9.48 27.21 -29.88
C GLU A 1 -8.08 27.52 -29.46
N GLN A 2 -7.89 28.05 -28.24
CA GLN A 2 -6.55 28.26 -27.68
C GLN A 2 -5.89 26.88 -27.55
N ASN A 3 -4.69 26.76 -28.12
CA ASN A 3 -3.89 25.54 -28.06
C ASN A 3 -3.39 25.37 -26.62
N LEU A 4 -4.26 24.91 -25.71
CA LEU A 4 -3.99 24.78 -24.29
C LEU A 4 -2.83 23.80 -24.11
N LYS A 5 -1.72 24.29 -23.60
CA LYS A 5 -0.51 23.47 -23.30
C LYS A 5 -0.17 23.58 -21.82
N SER A 6 -0.19 22.46 -21.17
CA SER A 6 0.34 22.31 -19.82
C SER A 6 1.83 22.03 -19.88
N VAL A 7 2.62 22.71 -19.06
CA VAL A 7 4.04 22.42 -18.85
C VAL A 7 4.26 22.21 -17.37
N ILE A 8 4.77 21.04 -17.00
CA ILE A 8 5.02 20.64 -15.62
C ILE A 8 6.45 20.09 -15.54
N THR A 9 7.25 20.56 -14.57
CA THR A 9 8.51 19.91 -14.22
C THR A 9 8.39 19.24 -12.85
N CYS A 10 9.10 18.13 -12.70
CA CYS A 10 9.18 17.38 -11.47
C CYS A 10 10.60 16.84 -11.24
N ASP A 11 10.90 16.51 -9.99
CA ASP A 11 12.12 15.79 -9.62
C ASP A 11 12.06 14.31 -10.05
N LEU A 12 13.10 13.54 -9.69
CA LEU A 12 13.19 12.10 -10.01
C LEU A 12 12.10 11.26 -9.33
N ASP A 13 11.55 11.73 -8.21
CA ASP A 13 10.46 11.09 -7.46
C ASP A 13 9.07 11.52 -7.97
N GLY A 14 9.02 12.35 -9.01
CA GLY A 14 7.79 12.89 -9.58
C GLY A 14 7.15 14.03 -8.80
N LYS A 15 7.82 14.60 -7.79
CA LYS A 15 7.33 15.75 -7.02
C LYS A 15 7.38 16.99 -7.89
N ILE A 16 6.28 17.73 -7.94
CA ILE A 16 6.10 18.87 -8.84
C ILE A 16 6.91 20.06 -8.36
N GLU A 17 7.76 20.59 -9.27
CA GLU A 17 8.60 21.78 -9.04
C GLU A 17 8.05 23.02 -9.71
N THR A 18 7.51 22.88 -10.95
CA THR A 18 6.86 23.98 -11.66
C THR A 18 5.53 23.54 -12.26
N PHE A 19 4.58 24.47 -12.32
CA PHE A 19 3.21 24.20 -12.77
C PHE A 19 2.69 25.40 -13.54
N SER A 20 2.67 25.32 -14.86
CA SER A 20 2.29 26.44 -15.72
C SER A 20 0.82 26.83 -15.59
N GLU A 21 0.47 28.05 -16.02
CA GLU A 21 -0.93 28.49 -16.09
C GLU A 21 -1.80 27.54 -16.93
N GLY A 22 -1.28 27.04 -18.05
CA GLY A 22 -1.96 26.02 -18.84
C GLY A 22 -2.13 24.68 -18.11
N ALA A 23 -1.25 24.35 -17.17
CA ALA A 23 -1.42 23.20 -16.30
C ALA A 23 -2.53 23.42 -15.27
N GLN A 24 -2.61 24.62 -14.68
CA GLN A 24 -3.71 24.99 -13.77
C GLN A 24 -5.08 24.88 -14.46
N GLN A 25 -5.18 25.39 -15.67
CA GLN A 25 -6.41 25.32 -16.47
C GLN A 25 -6.77 23.88 -16.88
N LEU A 26 -5.77 23.07 -17.24
CA LEU A 26 -6.01 21.69 -17.71
C LEU A 26 -6.37 20.76 -16.56
N PHE A 27 -5.67 20.83 -15.42
CA PHE A 27 -5.81 19.88 -14.33
C PHE A 27 -6.68 20.37 -13.17
N GLY A 28 -7.02 21.67 -13.12
CA GLY A 28 -7.91 22.26 -12.10
C GLY A 28 -7.26 22.48 -10.73
N TYR A 29 -5.94 22.37 -10.63
CA TYR A 29 -5.17 22.71 -9.41
C TYR A 29 -4.55 24.09 -9.53
N THR A 30 -4.44 24.81 -8.41
CA THR A 30 -3.61 26.01 -8.37
C THR A 30 -2.15 25.66 -8.12
N GLU A 31 -1.27 26.58 -8.50
CA GLU A 31 0.18 26.45 -8.24
C GLU A 31 0.47 26.27 -6.75
N GLU A 32 -0.20 27.01 -5.87
CA GLU A 32 -0.05 26.94 -4.42
C GLU A 32 -0.51 25.60 -3.80
N GLU A 33 -1.47 24.94 -4.44
CA GLU A 33 -1.98 23.64 -3.98
C GLU A 33 -1.02 22.50 -4.31
N ILE A 34 -0.27 22.61 -5.42
CA ILE A 34 0.40 21.46 -6.02
C ILE A 34 1.93 21.50 -5.93
N ILE A 35 2.57 22.68 -6.03
CA ILE A 35 4.03 22.80 -6.00
C ILE A 35 4.58 22.36 -4.64
N GLY A 36 5.55 21.47 -4.67
CA GLY A 36 6.21 20.92 -3.49
C GLY A 36 5.33 19.99 -2.63
N LYS A 37 4.07 19.77 -3.01
CA LYS A 37 3.09 18.93 -2.30
C LYS A 37 2.64 17.76 -3.15
N GLY A 38 2.20 18.03 -4.38
CA GLY A 38 1.69 17.03 -5.31
C GLY A 38 2.77 16.34 -6.14
N ARG A 39 2.39 15.25 -6.75
CA ARG A 39 3.21 14.46 -7.65
C ARG A 39 2.50 14.31 -9.01
N VAL A 40 3.27 14.06 -10.05
CA VAL A 40 2.73 13.82 -11.40
C VAL A 40 1.82 12.58 -11.45
N SER A 41 1.95 11.66 -10.51
CA SER A 41 1.06 10.52 -10.34
C SER A 41 -0.37 10.91 -9.94
N ASP A 42 -0.58 12.08 -9.35
CA ASP A 42 -1.90 12.54 -8.90
C ASP A 42 -2.85 12.83 -10.07
N PHE A 43 -2.29 13.07 -11.25
CA PHE A 43 -3.05 13.28 -12.49
C PHE A 43 -3.31 12.02 -13.31
N SER A 44 -2.78 10.87 -12.89
CA SER A 44 -2.85 9.62 -13.67
C SER A 44 -3.59 8.53 -12.92
N ALA A 45 -4.42 7.75 -13.60
CA ALA A 45 -4.97 6.54 -13.02
C ALA A 45 -3.84 5.59 -12.60
N GLY A 46 -3.87 5.07 -11.37
CA GLY A 46 -2.77 4.31 -10.77
C GLY A 46 -2.33 3.08 -11.57
N GLN A 47 -3.25 2.42 -12.27
CA GLN A 47 -2.90 1.31 -13.16
C GLN A 47 -2.03 1.75 -14.35
N ILE A 48 -2.23 2.97 -14.87
CA ILE A 48 -1.38 3.56 -15.92
C ILE A 48 -0.01 3.87 -15.31
N VAL A 49 0.03 4.43 -14.11
CA VAL A 49 1.29 4.70 -13.39
C VAL A 49 2.09 3.42 -13.22
N LEU A 50 1.50 2.36 -12.68
CA LEU A 50 2.18 1.09 -12.42
C LEU A 50 2.55 0.32 -13.68
N GLY A 51 1.76 0.43 -14.75
CA GLY A 51 1.94 -0.38 -15.95
C GLY A 51 2.76 0.28 -17.05
N HIS A 52 2.83 1.60 -17.09
CA HIS A 52 3.35 2.31 -18.24
C HIS A 52 4.33 3.43 -17.93
N VAL A 53 4.08 4.24 -16.88
CA VAL A 53 4.85 5.47 -16.66
C VAL A 53 6.34 5.19 -16.47
N VAL A 54 6.70 4.13 -15.74
CA VAL A 54 8.11 3.75 -15.52
C VAL A 54 8.82 3.51 -16.86
N ASN A 55 8.17 2.82 -17.81
CA ASN A 55 8.72 2.55 -19.14
C ASN A 55 8.83 3.84 -19.97
N TRP A 56 7.84 4.73 -19.89
CA TRP A 56 7.88 6.01 -20.59
C TRP A 56 9.03 6.90 -20.11
N LEU A 57 9.25 6.94 -18.79
CA LEU A 57 10.36 7.67 -18.19
C LEU A 57 11.70 7.09 -18.60
N ALA A 58 11.87 5.75 -18.54
CA ALA A 58 13.10 5.08 -18.98
C ALA A 58 13.40 5.35 -20.46
N GLU A 59 12.39 5.20 -21.33
CA GLU A 59 12.54 5.48 -22.77
C GLU A 59 12.87 6.95 -23.04
N SER A 60 12.29 7.88 -22.24
CA SER A 60 12.61 9.30 -22.39
C SER A 60 14.06 9.63 -22.06
N VAL A 61 14.64 8.93 -21.07
CA VAL A 61 16.06 9.09 -20.71
C VAL A 61 16.96 8.50 -21.81
N GLU A 62 16.63 7.31 -22.32
CA GLU A 62 17.41 6.62 -23.35
C GLU A 62 17.40 7.37 -24.70
N LYS A 63 16.20 7.84 -25.13
CA LYS A 63 16.00 8.47 -26.45
C LYS A 63 16.00 10.00 -26.41
N GLY A 64 16.17 10.60 -25.23
CA GLY A 64 16.09 12.05 -25.01
C GLY A 64 14.65 12.60 -24.95
N LYS A 65 13.65 11.81 -25.32
CA LYS A 65 12.20 12.12 -25.21
C LYS A 65 11.36 10.88 -25.36
N TRP A 66 10.16 10.94 -24.77
CA TRP A 66 9.04 10.04 -25.07
C TRP A 66 7.80 10.84 -25.43
N GLU A 67 6.97 10.34 -26.33
CA GLU A 67 5.74 10.99 -26.78
C GLU A 67 4.63 9.96 -26.97
N GLY A 68 3.44 10.23 -26.45
CA GLY A 68 2.32 9.29 -26.56
C GLY A 68 0.98 9.90 -26.15
N ASN A 69 -0.08 9.12 -26.33
CA ASN A 69 -1.42 9.48 -25.88
C ASN A 69 -1.75 8.69 -24.61
N THR A 70 -2.49 9.34 -23.71
CA THR A 70 -2.93 8.74 -22.45
C THR A 70 -4.16 9.46 -21.91
N VAL A 71 -4.71 8.96 -20.81
CA VAL A 71 -5.79 9.60 -20.07
C VAL A 71 -5.22 10.17 -18.78
N PHE A 72 -5.45 11.46 -18.56
CA PHE A 72 -5.20 12.13 -17.31
C PHE A 72 -6.50 12.39 -16.55
N LEU A 73 -6.36 12.68 -15.25
CA LEU A 73 -7.48 13.01 -14.36
C LEU A 73 -7.43 14.49 -14.00
N HIS A 74 -8.54 15.18 -14.17
CA HIS A 74 -8.77 16.50 -13.61
C HIS A 74 -9.01 16.38 -12.09
N LYS A 75 -8.83 17.46 -11.33
CA LYS A 75 -9.03 17.52 -9.87
C LYS A 75 -10.40 16.99 -9.40
N ASP A 76 -11.45 17.14 -10.22
CA ASP A 76 -12.79 16.62 -9.93
C ASP A 76 -12.99 15.15 -10.30
N GLY A 77 -11.94 14.46 -10.77
CA GLY A 77 -11.97 13.08 -11.22
C GLY A 77 -12.39 12.86 -12.67
N THR A 78 -12.66 13.92 -13.43
CA THR A 78 -13.01 13.82 -14.86
C THR A 78 -11.80 13.31 -15.66
N GLU A 79 -12.03 12.33 -16.51
CA GLU A 79 -11.00 11.76 -17.38
C GLU A 79 -10.80 12.63 -18.62
N MET A 80 -9.56 12.93 -18.93
CA MET A 80 -9.17 13.77 -20.04
C MET A 80 -8.25 13.00 -21.00
N PRO A 81 -8.65 12.77 -22.26
CA PRO A 81 -7.76 12.25 -23.29
C PRO A 81 -6.72 13.31 -23.64
N CYS A 82 -5.46 12.96 -23.53
CA CYS A 82 -4.36 13.89 -23.73
C CYS A 82 -3.23 13.26 -24.53
N LYS A 83 -2.48 14.13 -25.23
CA LYS A 83 -1.15 13.84 -25.75
C LYS A 83 -0.12 14.42 -24.80
N ILE A 84 0.88 13.62 -24.41
CA ILE A 84 1.99 14.05 -23.56
C ILE A 84 3.32 13.81 -24.25
N LYS A 85 4.26 14.74 -24.07
CA LYS A 85 5.67 14.61 -24.36
C LYS A 85 6.45 14.73 -23.06
N ILE A 86 7.30 13.75 -22.78
CA ILE A 86 8.17 13.70 -21.60
C ILE A 86 9.62 13.86 -22.06
N THR A 87 10.34 14.76 -21.39
CA THR A 87 11.78 14.97 -21.63
C THR A 87 12.52 14.96 -20.28
N PRO A 88 13.68 14.29 -20.17
CA PRO A 88 14.49 14.37 -18.96
C PRO A 88 15.08 15.78 -18.80
N THR A 89 15.10 16.28 -17.57
CA THR A 89 15.75 17.54 -17.21
C THR A 89 17.14 17.26 -16.63
N LYS A 90 18.07 18.18 -16.89
CA LYS A 90 19.46 18.07 -16.44
C LYS A 90 19.88 19.33 -15.70
N ASP A 91 20.74 19.18 -14.71
CA ASP A 91 21.40 20.31 -14.05
C ASP A 91 22.50 20.96 -14.93
N LYS A 92 23.15 21.98 -14.39
CA LYS A 92 24.25 22.67 -15.10
C LYS A 92 25.47 21.79 -15.35
N GLU A 93 25.60 20.69 -14.63
CA GLU A 93 26.70 19.74 -14.71
C GLU A 93 26.34 18.56 -15.64
N GLY A 94 25.10 18.53 -16.18
CA GLY A 94 24.62 17.51 -17.10
C GLY A 94 24.00 16.27 -16.44
N ASN A 95 23.88 16.26 -15.11
CA ASN A 95 23.25 15.14 -14.39
C ASN A 95 21.73 15.18 -14.57
N HIS A 96 21.12 14.01 -14.69
CA HIS A 96 19.67 13.87 -14.76
C HIS A 96 19.05 14.14 -13.39
N VAL A 97 18.19 15.16 -13.29
CA VAL A 97 17.60 15.64 -12.02
C VAL A 97 16.09 15.55 -11.97
N GLY A 98 15.43 15.26 -13.07
CA GLY A 98 13.98 15.18 -13.14
C GLY A 98 13.43 15.08 -14.55
N TYR A 99 12.16 15.45 -14.70
CA TYR A 99 11.46 15.37 -15.98
C TYR A 99 10.63 16.63 -16.25
N CYS A 100 10.45 16.93 -17.54
CA CYS A 100 9.52 17.94 -18.01
C CYS A 100 8.44 17.26 -18.85
N GLY A 101 7.19 17.41 -18.46
CA GLY A 101 6.01 16.94 -19.17
C GLY A 101 5.29 18.10 -19.87
N VAL A 102 5.10 17.98 -21.19
CA VAL A 102 4.27 18.92 -21.97
C VAL A 102 3.02 18.18 -22.41
N THR A 103 1.85 18.61 -21.93
CA THR A 103 0.56 17.93 -22.16
C THR A 103 -0.39 18.84 -22.93
N SER A 104 -1.13 18.27 -23.87
CA SER A 104 -2.18 18.93 -24.63
C SER A 104 -3.43 18.06 -24.66
N PRO A 105 -4.64 18.60 -24.47
CA PRO A 105 -5.88 17.85 -24.59
C PRO A 105 -6.14 17.40 -26.04
N LEU A 106 -6.78 16.25 -26.19
CA LEU A 106 -7.25 15.70 -27.46
C LEU A 106 -8.76 15.78 -27.50
N SER A 107 -9.29 16.88 -28.02
CA SER A 107 -10.75 17.16 -28.10
C SER A 107 -11.47 16.26 -29.10
N ASP A 108 -10.75 15.63 -30.01
CA ASP A 108 -11.26 14.78 -31.08
C ASP A 108 -11.31 13.28 -30.71
N LYS A 109 -10.85 12.90 -29.49
CA LYS A 109 -10.77 11.51 -29.03
C LYS A 109 -11.46 11.30 -27.71
N SER A 110 -12.03 10.11 -27.55
CA SER A 110 -12.55 9.68 -26.25
C SER A 110 -11.45 9.14 -25.34
N ALA A 111 -11.69 9.14 -24.01
CA ALA A 111 -10.76 8.57 -23.05
C ALA A 111 -10.46 7.08 -23.33
N ASP A 112 -11.49 6.31 -23.74
CA ASP A 112 -11.35 4.88 -24.02
C ASP A 112 -10.48 4.58 -25.24
N GLU A 113 -10.45 5.47 -26.25
CA GLU A 113 -9.63 5.30 -27.45
C GLU A 113 -8.12 5.48 -27.18
N VAL A 114 -7.78 6.33 -26.22
CA VAL A 114 -6.38 6.68 -25.94
C VAL A 114 -5.83 6.01 -24.67
N ARG A 115 -6.71 5.37 -23.91
CA ARG A 115 -6.32 4.68 -22.66
C ARG A 115 -5.33 3.54 -22.94
N PRO A 116 -4.15 3.54 -22.31
CA PRO A 116 -3.21 2.44 -22.42
C PRO A 116 -3.83 1.12 -21.95
N LYS A 117 -3.58 0.04 -22.69
CA LYS A 117 -4.08 -1.29 -22.31
C LYS A 117 -3.37 -1.80 -21.06
N ILE A 118 -4.13 -2.06 -20.02
CA ILE A 118 -3.60 -2.61 -18.76
C ILE A 118 -3.47 -4.12 -18.87
N SER A 119 -2.24 -4.63 -18.73
CA SER A 119 -1.96 -6.06 -18.78
C SER A 119 -2.50 -6.80 -17.54
N PHE A 120 -2.67 -8.13 -17.66
CA PHE A 120 -3.01 -8.97 -16.51
C PHE A 120 -1.93 -8.88 -15.41
N GLY A 121 -0.65 -8.85 -15.79
CA GLY A 121 0.47 -8.68 -14.85
C GLY A 121 0.38 -7.38 -14.07
N THR A 122 0.02 -6.26 -14.72
CA THR A 122 -0.20 -4.97 -14.05
C THR A 122 -1.35 -5.04 -13.05
N LYS A 123 -2.45 -5.72 -13.41
CA LYS A 123 -3.58 -5.90 -12.48
C LYS A 123 -3.16 -6.73 -11.26
N LEU A 124 -2.43 -7.81 -11.47
CA LEU A 124 -1.90 -8.64 -10.37
C LEU A 124 -0.97 -7.82 -9.48
N PHE A 125 -0.06 -7.06 -10.07
CA PHE A 125 0.85 -6.17 -9.33
C PHE A 125 0.09 -5.11 -8.54
N SER A 126 -0.98 -4.52 -9.10
CA SER A 126 -1.84 -3.59 -8.37
C SER A 126 -2.42 -4.21 -7.09
N TRP A 127 -2.88 -5.47 -7.17
CA TRP A 127 -3.36 -6.19 -5.99
C TRP A 127 -2.26 -6.49 -4.97
N MET A 128 -1.04 -6.79 -5.42
CA MET A 128 0.11 -6.94 -4.52
C MET A 128 0.40 -5.63 -3.75
N VAL A 129 0.27 -4.49 -4.42
CA VAL A 129 0.42 -3.16 -3.79
C VAL A 129 -0.72 -2.88 -2.81
N ILE A 130 -1.99 -3.08 -3.22
CA ILE A 130 -3.18 -2.88 -2.39
C ILE A 130 -3.10 -3.68 -1.09
N MET A 131 -2.73 -4.96 -1.17
CA MET A 131 -2.63 -5.86 -0.02
C MET A 131 -1.31 -5.72 0.75
N ARG A 132 -0.36 -4.93 0.25
CA ARG A 132 0.99 -4.77 0.81
C ARG A 132 1.72 -6.11 0.99
N LEU A 133 1.63 -7.01 -0.01
CA LEU A 133 2.15 -8.39 0.11
C LEU A 133 3.62 -8.49 0.56
N PRO A 134 4.58 -7.61 0.15
CA PRO A 134 5.95 -7.68 0.65
C PRO A 134 6.07 -7.56 2.18
N PHE A 135 5.14 -6.87 2.83
CA PHE A 135 5.14 -6.71 4.29
C PHE A 135 4.66 -7.95 5.06
N LEU A 136 4.06 -8.93 4.37
CA LEU A 136 3.66 -10.19 4.99
C LEU A 136 4.86 -11.00 5.52
N THR A 137 6.08 -10.67 5.11
CA THR A 137 7.32 -11.24 5.71
C THR A 137 7.37 -11.02 7.22
N ALA A 138 6.82 -9.90 7.72
CA ALA A 138 6.69 -9.65 9.16
C ALA A 138 5.78 -10.67 9.88
N THR A 139 4.86 -11.33 9.16
CA THR A 139 4.03 -12.42 9.69
C THR A 139 4.72 -13.77 9.56
N VAL A 140 5.48 -13.99 8.49
CA VAL A 140 6.18 -15.27 8.24
C VAL A 140 7.18 -15.56 9.33
N VAL A 141 8.03 -14.60 9.69
CA VAL A 141 9.14 -14.79 10.64
C VAL A 141 8.65 -15.24 12.02
N PRO A 142 7.70 -14.55 12.69
CA PRO A 142 7.25 -14.98 14.02
C PRO A 142 6.48 -16.31 13.99
N ILE A 143 5.72 -16.61 12.95
CA ILE A 143 5.01 -17.89 12.83
C ILE A 143 6.03 -19.03 12.67
N LEU A 144 7.06 -18.87 11.84
CA LEU A 144 8.15 -19.83 11.73
C LEU A 144 8.90 -20.00 13.06
N LEU A 145 9.19 -18.91 13.75
CA LEU A 145 9.88 -18.96 15.04
C LEU A 145 9.05 -19.72 16.09
N GLY A 146 7.73 -19.45 16.18
CA GLY A 146 6.85 -20.17 17.10
C GLY A 146 6.80 -21.67 16.81
N ALA A 147 6.71 -22.05 15.53
CA ALA A 147 6.79 -23.45 15.12
C ALA A 147 8.17 -24.07 15.41
N ALA A 148 9.25 -23.33 15.18
CA ALA A 148 10.61 -23.80 15.50
C ALA A 148 10.83 -24.01 17.01
N VAL A 149 10.26 -23.16 17.86
CA VAL A 149 10.28 -23.40 19.33
C VAL A 149 9.46 -24.63 19.66
N ALA A 150 8.26 -24.80 19.08
CA ALA A 150 7.39 -25.96 19.32
C ALA A 150 8.04 -27.28 18.89
N SER A 151 8.81 -27.29 17.80
CA SER A 151 9.49 -28.49 17.28
C SER A 151 10.51 -29.12 18.25
N ARG A 152 10.88 -28.39 19.30
CA ARG A 152 11.73 -28.92 20.40
C ARG A 152 10.98 -29.87 21.34
N PHE A 153 9.65 -29.83 21.30
CA PHE A 153 8.78 -30.53 22.23
C PHE A 153 7.81 -31.50 21.56
N VAL A 154 7.41 -31.18 20.30
CA VAL A 154 6.42 -31.95 19.55
C VAL A 154 6.83 -32.06 18.08
N GLU A 155 6.30 -33.07 17.37
CA GLU A 155 6.34 -33.12 15.92
C GLU A 155 5.40 -32.06 15.35
N LEU A 156 5.86 -31.34 14.30
CA LEU A 156 5.09 -30.26 13.70
C LEU A 156 3.91 -30.79 12.87
N ASP A 157 2.73 -30.25 13.12
CA ASP A 157 1.55 -30.48 12.31
C ASP A 157 1.49 -29.44 11.18
N TRP A 158 1.93 -29.86 9.98
CA TRP A 158 2.04 -28.98 8.81
C TRP A 158 0.70 -28.45 8.31
N PHE A 159 -0.40 -29.17 8.54
CA PHE A 159 -1.74 -28.69 8.20
C PHE A 159 -2.11 -27.49 9.07
N TYR A 160 -1.98 -27.60 10.37
CA TYR A 160 -2.26 -26.48 11.29
C TYR A 160 -1.24 -25.35 11.19
N PHE A 161 0.02 -25.67 10.84
CA PHE A 161 1.03 -24.66 10.49
C PHE A 161 0.54 -23.81 9.30
N THR A 162 0.09 -24.47 8.24
CA THR A 162 -0.42 -23.78 7.02
C THR A 162 -1.66 -22.94 7.33
N LEU A 163 -2.58 -23.44 8.15
CA LEU A 163 -3.74 -22.66 8.59
C LEU A 163 -3.34 -21.45 9.45
N THR A 164 -2.35 -21.61 10.33
CA THR A 164 -1.80 -20.49 11.13
C THR A 164 -1.21 -19.41 10.24
N MET A 165 -0.42 -19.81 9.23
CA MET A 165 0.16 -18.90 8.25
C MET A 165 -0.93 -18.16 7.46
N LEU A 166 -1.92 -18.89 6.96
CA LEU A 166 -3.04 -18.32 6.21
C LEU A 166 -3.87 -17.35 7.06
N GLY A 167 -4.22 -17.73 8.29
CA GLY A 167 -4.95 -16.88 9.22
C GLY A 167 -4.18 -15.61 9.57
N GLY A 168 -2.87 -15.73 9.80
CA GLY A 168 -1.98 -14.61 10.05
C GLY A 168 -1.88 -13.65 8.85
N PHE A 169 -1.75 -14.18 7.63
CA PHE A 169 -1.74 -13.36 6.41
C PHE A 169 -3.06 -12.61 6.21
N LEU A 170 -4.19 -13.28 6.37
CA LEU A 170 -5.51 -12.66 6.22
C LEU A 170 -5.73 -11.56 7.26
N LEU A 171 -5.33 -11.79 8.52
CA LEU A 171 -5.40 -10.78 9.57
C LEU A 171 -4.50 -9.58 9.26
N HIS A 172 -3.29 -9.82 8.79
CA HIS A 172 -2.33 -8.76 8.43
C HIS A 172 -2.82 -7.94 7.22
N ILE A 173 -3.33 -8.58 6.17
CA ILE A 173 -3.93 -7.89 5.01
C ILE A 173 -5.12 -7.05 5.46
N GLY A 174 -6.00 -7.60 6.30
CA GLY A 174 -7.14 -6.88 6.87
C GLY A 174 -6.70 -5.64 7.65
N THR A 175 -5.67 -5.76 8.47
CA THR A 175 -5.08 -4.64 9.21
C THR A 175 -4.52 -3.57 8.27
N ASN A 176 -3.70 -3.96 7.27
CA ASN A 176 -3.12 -3.03 6.33
C ASN A 176 -4.16 -2.26 5.51
N THR A 177 -5.17 -2.96 5.00
CA THR A 177 -6.23 -2.35 4.18
C THR A 177 -7.19 -1.50 5.03
N SER A 178 -7.45 -1.91 6.27
CA SER A 178 -8.17 -1.09 7.25
C SER A 178 -7.41 0.21 7.57
N ASN A 179 -6.10 0.13 7.77
CA ASN A 179 -5.26 1.29 8.02
C ASN A 179 -5.31 2.28 6.85
N ASP A 180 -5.13 1.82 5.62
CA ASP A 180 -5.20 2.68 4.43
C ASP A 180 -6.57 3.36 4.28
N TYR A 181 -7.67 2.66 4.62
CA TYR A 181 -9.01 3.24 4.63
C TYR A 181 -9.17 4.35 5.68
N TYR A 182 -8.74 4.12 6.92
CA TYR A 182 -8.88 5.10 7.99
C TYR A 182 -7.91 6.27 7.85
N ASP A 183 -6.70 6.06 7.35
CA ASP A 183 -5.74 7.13 7.08
C ASP A 183 -6.25 8.06 5.96
N HIS A 184 -6.85 7.48 4.90
CA HIS A 184 -7.53 8.27 3.88
C HIS A 184 -8.73 9.04 4.44
N THR A 185 -9.66 8.38 5.15
CA THR A 185 -10.89 9.04 5.65
C THR A 185 -10.63 10.08 6.75
N SER A 186 -9.49 10.00 7.44
CA SER A 186 -9.07 11.00 8.43
C SER A 186 -8.27 12.16 7.85
N GLY A 187 -7.90 12.12 6.55
CA GLY A 187 -7.04 13.11 5.91
C GLY A 187 -5.56 12.99 6.31
N THR A 188 -5.17 11.94 7.01
CA THR A 188 -3.76 11.72 7.42
C THR A 188 -2.87 11.52 6.21
N ASP A 189 -3.35 10.77 5.24
CA ASP A 189 -2.63 10.51 4.00
C ASP A 189 -2.46 11.77 3.16
N GLU A 190 -3.50 12.57 3.01
CA GLU A 190 -3.48 13.81 2.26
C GLU A 190 -2.56 14.85 2.89
N ALA A 191 -2.43 14.86 4.23
CA ALA A 191 -1.54 15.76 4.95
C ALA A 191 -0.06 15.35 4.90
N ASN A 192 0.24 14.10 4.54
CA ASN A 192 1.61 13.58 4.48
C ASN A 192 2.20 13.73 3.07
N TYR A 193 2.97 14.78 2.83
CA TYR A 193 3.67 15.02 1.55
C TYR A 193 5.06 14.39 1.45
N ASN A 194 5.66 14.00 2.59
CA ASN A 194 7.03 13.48 2.67
C ASN A 194 7.05 11.96 2.87
N TYR A 195 6.28 11.24 2.08
CA TYR A 195 6.25 9.77 2.13
C TYR A 195 7.26 9.15 1.15
N MET A 196 7.75 7.98 1.50
CA MET A 196 8.65 7.17 0.67
C MET A 196 7.98 5.83 0.37
N VAL A 197 7.44 5.69 -0.84
CA VAL A 197 6.84 4.42 -1.30
C VAL A 197 7.96 3.38 -1.49
N PRO A 198 7.80 2.14 -1.04
CA PRO A 198 6.65 1.56 -0.32
C PRO A 198 6.79 1.62 1.22
N PHE A 199 7.81 2.27 1.78
CA PHE A 199 8.24 2.13 3.17
C PHE A 199 7.47 3.02 4.16
N SER A 200 6.95 4.16 3.73
CA SER A 200 6.19 5.07 4.61
C SER A 200 4.98 5.66 3.89
N GLY A 201 3.97 6.08 4.66
CA GLY A 201 2.78 6.77 4.14
C GLY A 201 1.73 5.85 3.52
N GLY A 202 1.67 4.60 3.92
CA GLY A 202 0.66 3.67 3.44
C GLY A 202 0.93 3.11 2.04
N SER A 203 -0.04 2.40 1.45
CA SER A 203 0.06 1.90 0.08
C SER A 203 -0.24 2.98 -0.96
N ARG A 204 -0.87 4.08 -0.54
CA ARG A 204 -1.40 5.14 -1.42
C ARG A 204 -2.34 4.63 -2.51
N SER A 205 -2.85 3.41 -2.36
CA SER A 205 -3.68 2.75 -3.39
C SER A 205 -4.98 3.50 -3.67
N ILE A 206 -5.57 4.16 -2.66
CA ILE A 206 -6.78 4.97 -2.83
C ILE A 206 -6.42 6.26 -3.56
N GLN A 207 -5.39 6.98 -3.13
CA GLN A 207 -4.93 8.23 -3.76
C GLN A 207 -4.47 8.02 -5.20
N MET A 208 -3.83 6.87 -5.49
CA MET A 208 -3.45 6.49 -6.86
C MET A 208 -4.65 5.99 -7.70
N GLY A 209 -5.86 5.89 -7.14
CA GLY A 209 -7.02 5.38 -7.87
C GLY A 209 -6.95 3.89 -8.25
N LEU A 210 -6.11 3.10 -7.56
CA LEU A 210 -6.05 1.63 -7.76
C LEU A 210 -7.29 0.93 -7.23
N ILE A 211 -7.87 1.47 -6.17
CA ILE A 211 -9.09 0.99 -5.53
C ILE A 211 -9.84 2.16 -4.89
N SER A 212 -11.17 2.11 -4.88
CA SER A 212 -11.96 3.10 -4.16
C SER A 212 -11.87 2.90 -2.64
N ALA A 213 -12.11 3.95 -1.85
CA ALA A 213 -12.14 3.85 -0.38
C ALA A 213 -13.12 2.77 0.10
N LYS A 214 -14.32 2.69 -0.48
CA LYS A 214 -15.29 1.63 -0.19
C LYS A 214 -14.77 0.24 -0.57
N GLY A 215 -14.06 0.13 -1.70
CA GLY A 215 -13.40 -1.11 -2.12
C GLY A 215 -12.34 -1.55 -1.13
N MET A 216 -11.51 -0.62 -0.64
CA MET A 216 -10.48 -0.87 0.37
C MET A 216 -11.10 -1.39 1.70
N LEU A 217 -12.17 -0.75 2.17
CA LEU A 217 -12.92 -1.21 3.35
C LEU A 217 -13.50 -2.62 3.16
N ASN A 218 -14.05 -2.90 1.97
CA ASN A 218 -14.57 -4.24 1.67
C ASN A 218 -13.47 -5.32 1.71
N VAL A 219 -12.28 -5.03 1.19
CA VAL A 219 -11.14 -5.95 1.30
C VAL A 219 -10.78 -6.20 2.76
N ALA A 220 -10.73 -5.15 3.60
CA ALA A 220 -10.47 -5.29 5.03
C ALA A 220 -11.51 -6.19 5.72
N ILE A 221 -12.80 -5.94 5.50
CA ILE A 221 -13.89 -6.73 6.09
C ILE A 221 -13.81 -8.19 5.66
N ILE A 222 -13.64 -8.45 4.37
CA ILE A 222 -13.56 -9.80 3.82
C ILE A 222 -12.36 -10.56 4.40
N THR A 223 -11.18 -9.95 4.44
CA THR A 223 -9.97 -10.61 4.95
C THR A 223 -10.03 -10.84 6.45
N PHE A 224 -10.59 -9.92 7.25
CA PHE A 224 -10.86 -10.16 8.67
C PHE A 224 -11.86 -11.30 8.89
N ALA A 225 -12.95 -11.34 8.13
CA ALA A 225 -13.93 -12.42 8.22
C ALA A 225 -13.32 -13.78 7.84
N LEU A 226 -12.53 -13.84 6.76
CA LEU A 226 -11.82 -15.06 6.36
C LEU A 226 -10.78 -15.48 7.40
N SER A 227 -10.06 -14.54 8.03
CA SER A 227 -9.14 -14.84 9.13
C SER A 227 -9.87 -15.47 10.31
N ALA A 228 -11.04 -14.94 10.68
CA ALA A 228 -11.86 -15.51 11.74
C ALA A 228 -12.33 -16.93 11.41
N ILE A 229 -12.77 -17.19 10.17
CA ILE A 229 -13.17 -18.52 9.70
C ILE A 229 -11.98 -19.50 9.78
N VAL A 230 -10.81 -19.10 9.32
CA VAL A 230 -9.57 -19.91 9.42
C VAL A 230 -9.16 -20.11 10.89
N GLY A 231 -9.48 -19.17 11.77
CA GLY A 231 -9.25 -19.28 13.22
C GLY A 231 -10.07 -20.37 13.91
N ILE A 232 -11.25 -20.72 13.38
CA ILE A 232 -12.14 -21.73 14.01
C ILE A 232 -11.43 -23.07 14.23
N PRO A 233 -10.86 -23.73 13.21
CA PRO A 233 -10.15 -25.00 13.42
C PRO A 233 -8.91 -24.85 14.31
N LEU A 234 -8.25 -23.67 14.34
CA LEU A 234 -7.13 -23.41 15.24
C LEU A 234 -7.59 -23.38 16.72
N ILE A 235 -8.77 -22.81 16.98
CA ILE A 235 -9.38 -22.80 18.31
C ILE A 235 -9.76 -24.23 18.73
N TYR A 236 -10.31 -25.05 17.84
CA TYR A 236 -10.60 -26.45 18.15
C TYR A 236 -9.33 -27.25 18.44
N LYS A 237 -8.23 -26.97 17.77
CA LYS A 237 -6.93 -27.64 17.97
C LYS A 237 -6.24 -27.23 19.27
N ALA A 238 -6.18 -25.92 19.56
CA ALA A 238 -5.32 -25.39 20.63
C ALA A 238 -6.08 -24.66 21.76
N GLY A 239 -7.41 -24.70 21.72
CA GLY A 239 -8.26 -24.21 22.81
C GLY A 239 -8.50 -22.70 22.79
N ILE A 240 -9.14 -22.24 23.85
CA ILE A 240 -9.68 -20.88 23.99
C ILE A 240 -8.60 -19.78 23.98
N ASN A 241 -7.35 -20.11 24.34
CA ASN A 241 -6.25 -19.15 24.33
C ASN A 241 -5.98 -18.58 22.92
N ILE A 242 -6.19 -19.38 21.86
CA ILE A 242 -6.07 -18.91 20.48
C ILE A 242 -7.15 -17.90 20.15
N LEU A 243 -8.37 -18.06 20.66
CA LEU A 243 -9.42 -17.05 20.48
C LEU A 243 -9.03 -15.73 21.14
N TYR A 244 -8.50 -15.75 22.36
CA TYR A 244 -8.06 -14.54 23.05
C TYR A 244 -6.93 -13.84 22.30
N LEU A 245 -5.92 -14.57 21.83
CA LEU A 245 -4.84 -14.01 21.02
C LEU A 245 -5.37 -13.43 19.69
N GLY A 246 -6.31 -14.12 19.03
CA GLY A 246 -6.96 -13.66 17.82
C GLY A 246 -7.76 -12.36 18.03
N ILE A 247 -8.52 -12.25 19.15
CA ILE A 247 -9.26 -11.03 19.50
C ILE A 247 -8.28 -9.88 19.77
N VAL A 248 -7.21 -10.11 20.53
CA VAL A 248 -6.20 -9.09 20.82
C VAL A 248 -5.54 -8.63 19.52
N GLY A 249 -5.13 -9.54 18.65
CA GLY A 249 -4.55 -9.22 17.34
C GLY A 249 -5.51 -8.42 16.46
N PHE A 250 -6.78 -8.86 16.37
CA PHE A 250 -7.81 -8.15 15.59
C PHE A 250 -8.06 -6.73 16.12
N LEU A 251 -8.28 -6.58 17.43
CA LEU A 251 -8.54 -5.25 18.02
C LEU A 251 -7.32 -4.34 17.92
N SER A 252 -6.10 -4.86 18.12
CA SER A 252 -4.86 -4.12 17.92
C SER A 252 -4.73 -3.63 16.48
N GLY A 253 -4.97 -4.50 15.51
CA GLY A 253 -4.90 -4.18 14.09
C GLY A 253 -5.96 -3.17 13.66
N LEU A 254 -7.22 -3.37 14.06
CA LEU A 254 -8.33 -2.46 13.73
C LEU A 254 -8.09 -1.07 14.34
N PHE A 255 -7.84 -0.99 15.65
CA PHE A 255 -7.70 0.26 16.38
C PHE A 255 -6.32 0.91 16.21
N TYR A 256 -5.45 0.31 15.41
CA TYR A 256 -4.18 0.94 15.05
C TYR A 256 -4.41 2.33 14.46
N THR A 257 -5.34 2.44 13.49
CA THR A 257 -5.74 3.72 12.86
C THR A 257 -7.20 4.07 13.03
N ALA A 258 -8.09 3.09 13.32
CA ALA A 258 -9.51 3.32 13.48
C ALA A 258 -9.84 4.10 14.77
N PRO A 259 -10.88 4.99 14.74
CA PRO A 259 -11.40 5.58 15.95
C PRO A 259 -12.05 4.51 16.83
N PRO A 260 -12.16 4.73 18.16
CA PRO A 260 -11.77 5.93 18.89
C PRO A 260 -10.30 5.98 19.31
N PHE A 261 -9.54 4.87 19.22
CA PHE A 261 -8.24 4.77 19.86
C PHE A 261 -7.10 5.34 19.01
N ARG A 262 -7.03 5.02 17.72
CA ARG A 262 -5.99 5.51 16.78
C ARG A 262 -4.60 5.42 17.37
N PHE A 263 -4.16 4.21 17.76
CA PHE A 263 -2.89 4.02 18.47
C PHE A 263 -1.67 4.51 17.69
N ALA A 264 -1.69 4.44 16.36
CA ALA A 264 -0.63 4.95 15.50
C ALA A 264 -0.38 6.45 15.66
N SER A 265 -1.40 7.24 16.01
CA SER A 265 -1.26 8.68 16.24
C SER A 265 -0.83 9.05 17.67
N ARG A 266 -0.64 8.05 18.54
CA ARG A 266 -0.22 8.25 19.94
C ARG A 266 1.24 7.87 20.08
N LYS A 267 2.05 8.83 20.54
CA LYS A 267 3.52 8.70 20.67
C LYS A 267 3.91 7.37 21.37
N GLY A 268 4.64 6.53 20.66
CA GLY A 268 5.17 5.25 21.14
C GLY A 268 4.17 4.09 21.22
N MET A 269 2.85 4.35 21.13
CA MET A 269 1.84 3.28 21.25
C MET A 269 1.73 2.43 19.99
N GLY A 270 1.90 3.04 18.82
CA GLY A 270 1.89 2.32 17.54
C GLY A 270 3.03 1.31 17.48
N GLU A 271 4.24 1.74 17.77
CA GLU A 271 5.45 0.92 17.78
C GLU A 271 5.35 -0.21 18.81
N LEU A 272 4.86 0.10 20.02
CA LEU A 272 4.63 -0.91 21.06
C LEU A 272 3.66 -1.99 20.61
N LEU A 273 2.54 -1.62 19.98
CA LEU A 273 1.56 -2.58 19.48
C LEU A 273 2.12 -3.45 18.36
N ILE A 274 2.89 -2.87 17.43
CA ILE A 274 3.53 -3.63 16.36
C ILE A 274 4.49 -4.64 16.98
N GLY A 275 5.39 -4.20 17.86
CA GLY A 275 6.37 -5.07 18.53
C GLY A 275 5.70 -6.20 19.32
N LEU A 276 4.63 -5.93 20.08
CA LEU A 276 3.90 -6.95 20.83
C LEU A 276 3.18 -7.95 19.91
N ASN A 277 2.53 -7.49 18.86
CA ASN A 277 1.74 -8.36 17.98
C ASN A 277 2.63 -9.23 17.09
N PHE A 278 3.62 -8.67 16.40
CA PHE A 278 4.51 -9.43 15.52
C PHE A 278 5.63 -10.17 16.26
N GLY A 279 5.92 -9.79 17.50
CA GLY A 279 6.86 -10.50 18.37
C GLY A 279 6.14 -11.52 19.25
N PRO A 280 6.04 -11.26 20.56
CA PRO A 280 5.59 -12.25 21.56
C PRO A 280 4.25 -12.90 21.27
N LEU A 281 3.23 -12.15 20.85
CA LEU A 281 1.87 -12.68 20.69
C LEU A 281 1.77 -13.65 19.51
N MET A 282 2.36 -13.29 18.36
CA MET A 282 2.30 -14.14 17.17
C MET A 282 3.17 -15.40 17.33
N VAL A 283 4.34 -15.29 17.97
CA VAL A 283 5.20 -16.44 18.28
C VAL A 283 4.52 -17.38 19.24
N ALA A 284 3.93 -16.86 20.34
CA ALA A 284 3.18 -17.67 21.29
C ALA A 284 1.94 -18.32 20.67
N GLY A 285 1.22 -17.61 19.80
CA GLY A 285 0.06 -18.17 19.06
C GLY A 285 0.46 -19.34 18.17
N SER A 286 1.51 -19.19 17.37
CA SER A 286 2.03 -20.26 16.52
C SER A 286 2.51 -21.46 17.34
N PHE A 287 3.21 -21.22 18.44
CA PHE A 287 3.63 -22.25 19.38
C PHE A 287 2.44 -23.04 19.93
N LEU A 288 1.42 -22.35 20.47
CA LEU A 288 0.22 -22.98 21.03
C LEU A 288 -0.52 -23.86 20.02
N VAL A 289 -0.62 -23.44 18.78
CA VAL A 289 -1.27 -24.24 17.75
C VAL A 289 -0.52 -25.57 17.57
N GLN A 290 0.80 -25.55 17.51
CA GLN A 290 1.63 -26.74 17.31
C GLN A 290 1.60 -27.66 18.53
N THR A 291 1.56 -27.11 19.75
CA THR A 291 1.53 -27.87 21.01
C THR A 291 0.12 -28.26 21.47
N SER A 292 -0.90 -28.09 20.59
CA SER A 292 -2.31 -28.40 20.91
C SER A 292 -2.82 -27.69 22.17
N GLY A 293 -2.35 -26.46 22.42
CA GLY A 293 -2.77 -25.63 23.54
C GLY A 293 -1.98 -25.84 24.83
N ASP A 294 -0.92 -26.66 24.82
CA ASP A 294 -0.04 -26.78 25.98
C ASP A 294 0.70 -25.45 26.25
N THR A 295 0.50 -24.91 27.45
CA THR A 295 1.05 -23.63 27.87
C THR A 295 2.37 -23.76 28.66
N THR A 296 2.87 -24.97 28.88
CA THR A 296 4.04 -25.22 29.75
C THR A 296 5.26 -24.37 29.36
N HIS A 297 5.51 -24.22 28.05
CA HIS A 297 6.65 -23.45 27.50
C HIS A 297 6.22 -22.20 26.73
N ILE A 298 5.01 -21.70 26.95
CA ILE A 298 4.50 -20.54 26.23
C ILE A 298 5.33 -19.28 26.50
N MET A 299 5.87 -19.14 27.71
CA MET A 299 6.70 -17.99 28.06
C MET A 299 8.03 -18.02 27.31
N ASP A 300 8.63 -19.20 27.13
CA ASP A 300 9.86 -19.36 26.35
C ASP A 300 9.63 -18.94 24.88
N ALA A 301 8.48 -19.34 24.33
CA ALA A 301 8.06 -18.94 22.98
C ALA A 301 7.84 -17.43 22.89
N ALA A 302 7.08 -16.84 23.84
CA ALA A 302 6.83 -15.39 23.86
C ALA A 302 8.13 -14.58 23.98
N LEU A 303 9.06 -15.00 24.87
CA LEU A 303 10.36 -14.33 25.03
C LEU A 303 11.24 -14.44 23.78
N ALA A 304 11.18 -15.56 23.06
CA ALA A 304 11.87 -15.70 21.78
C ALA A 304 11.38 -14.70 20.71
N GLY A 305 10.15 -14.21 20.85
CA GLY A 305 9.56 -13.20 19.97
C GLY A 305 9.99 -11.74 20.26
N ILE A 306 10.60 -11.46 21.40
CA ILE A 306 10.96 -10.07 21.78
C ILE A 306 11.95 -9.41 20.80
N PRO A 307 12.95 -10.13 20.21
CA PRO A 307 13.90 -9.51 19.28
C PRO A 307 13.35 -9.21 17.89
N ILE A 308 12.12 -9.67 17.56
CA ILE A 308 11.49 -9.42 16.26
C ILE A 308 10.88 -8.02 16.22
#